data_79168d628c7c9ef8ce3752bd275d6cc2
#
_entry.id   79168d628c7c9ef8ce3752bd275d6cc2
#
_cell.length_a   1.000
_cell.length_b   1.000
_cell.length_c   1.000
_cell.angle_alpha   90.00
_cell.angle_beta   90.00
_cell.angle_gamma   90.00
#
_symmetry.space_group_name_H-M   'P 1'
#
loop_
_entity.id
_entity.type
_entity.pdbx_description
1 polymer ?
#
loop_
_entity_poly.entity_id
_entity_poly.type
_entity_poly.pdbx_seq_one_letter_code
_entity_poly.pdbx_strand_id
1 'polypeptide(L)'
;AGLEHKISWGGIHAGKEQYRNLGHGRQIWHVDVASFYPRLMIFHNLLTRNTKNPKKFRKIYEKRIELKHAGKKKEQAPLKIVINGTFGISKDANSLAYDPRNANLICINGQLMLIDLIEHLETIDGFELIQSNTDGLIVSLPDTDEAFEQMDDVCYEWEQRCNMVLEFDEIKSIWQKDVNNYVFLFSDGKAERKGTYVKELSPLDYDLPIVNKAVVDRIIHN
;
A
#
# COMPACT_ATOMS: atom_id res chain seq x y z
N ALA A 1 -9.29 14.70 -6.68
CA ALA A 1 -8.56 13.88 -7.69
C ALA A 1 -9.45 13.43 -8.86
N GLY A 2 -10.75 13.75 -8.85
CA GLY A 2 -11.68 13.34 -9.91
C GLY A 2 -11.88 11.83 -10.04
N LEU A 3 -11.42 11.03 -9.07
CA LEU A 3 -11.64 9.59 -9.02
C LEU A 3 -12.77 9.24 -8.05
N GLU A 4 -13.63 8.30 -8.46
CA GLU A 4 -14.62 7.72 -7.56
C GLU A 4 -13.94 6.73 -6.61
N HIS A 5 -13.99 7.01 -5.30
CA HIS A 5 -13.44 6.15 -4.29
C HIS A 5 -14.50 5.17 -3.77
N LYS A 6 -14.20 3.88 -3.87
CA LYS A 6 -15.00 2.81 -3.27
C LYS A 6 -14.50 2.53 -1.87
N ILE A 7 -15.31 2.86 -0.88
CA ILE A 7 -15.05 2.60 0.54
C ILE A 7 -15.67 1.26 0.91
N SER A 8 -14.88 0.35 1.45
CA SER A 8 -15.29 -1.00 1.81
C SER A 8 -14.81 -1.40 3.21
N TRP A 9 -15.22 -2.57 3.69
CA TRP A 9 -14.83 -3.14 5.01
C TRP A 9 -13.33 -3.41 5.17
N GLY A 10 -12.50 -3.19 4.15
CA GLY A 10 -11.06 -3.49 4.20
C GLY A 10 -10.19 -2.30 3.84
N GLY A 11 -10.71 -1.31 3.13
CA GLY A 11 -9.90 -0.20 2.66
C GLY A 11 -10.64 0.73 1.74
N ILE A 12 -9.90 1.69 1.19
CA ILE A 12 -10.35 2.62 0.16
C ILE A 12 -9.69 2.23 -1.15
N HIS A 13 -10.44 2.23 -2.23
CA HIS A 13 -9.94 1.87 -3.55
C HIS A 13 -10.49 2.83 -4.60
N ALA A 14 -9.59 3.39 -5.38
CA ALA A 14 -9.88 4.14 -6.60
C ALA A 14 -8.75 3.91 -7.59
N GLY A 15 -9.02 4.05 -8.87
CA GLY A 15 -7.98 3.96 -9.88
C GLY A 15 -8.46 4.41 -11.24
N LYS A 16 -7.57 5.05 -11.99
CA LYS A 16 -7.81 5.37 -13.38
C LYS A 16 -7.95 4.10 -14.20
N GLU A 17 -8.94 4.05 -15.05
CA GLU A 17 -9.12 2.95 -15.99
C GLU A 17 -8.35 3.21 -17.28
N GLN A 18 -7.82 2.15 -17.91
CA GLN A 18 -7.11 2.20 -19.20
C GLN A 18 -5.95 3.23 -19.18
N TYR A 19 -5.24 3.35 -18.03
CA TYR A 19 -4.19 4.32 -17.83
C TYR A 19 -2.83 3.77 -18.25
N ARG A 20 -2.06 4.58 -18.96
CA ARG A 20 -0.67 4.29 -19.35
C ARG A 20 0.16 5.54 -19.15
N ASN A 21 1.29 5.40 -18.46
CA ASN A 21 2.29 6.46 -18.34
C ASN A 21 3.69 5.82 -18.41
N LEU A 22 4.54 6.38 -19.24
CA LEU A 22 5.92 5.91 -19.47
C LEU A 22 6.96 6.84 -18.84
N GLY A 23 6.55 7.71 -17.92
CA GLY A 23 7.42 8.63 -17.21
C GLY A 23 7.90 9.84 -18.00
N HIS A 24 7.35 10.10 -19.19
CA HIS A 24 7.78 11.25 -19.99
C HIS A 24 7.24 12.57 -19.44
N GLY A 25 8.14 13.42 -18.92
CA GLY A 25 7.82 14.74 -18.37
C GLY A 25 7.02 14.71 -17.05
N ARG A 26 6.94 13.54 -16.44
CA ARG A 26 6.27 13.34 -15.13
C ARG A 26 7.01 12.30 -14.31
N GLN A 27 7.12 12.55 -13.03
CA GLN A 27 7.54 11.54 -12.07
C GLN A 27 6.32 10.81 -11.50
N ILE A 28 6.48 9.53 -11.22
CA ILE A 28 5.42 8.67 -10.68
C ILE A 28 5.94 8.02 -9.42
N TRP A 29 5.18 8.12 -8.33
CA TRP A 29 5.56 7.59 -7.04
C TRP A 29 4.53 6.61 -6.49
N HIS A 30 5.01 5.50 -5.96
CA HIS A 30 4.26 4.65 -5.06
C HIS A 30 4.54 5.13 -3.62
N VAL A 31 3.51 5.63 -2.97
CA VAL A 31 3.55 6.11 -1.59
C VAL A 31 2.79 5.12 -0.73
N ASP A 32 3.51 4.30 0.05
CA ASP A 32 2.94 3.20 0.85
C ASP A 32 3.07 3.48 2.35
N VAL A 33 2.04 3.16 3.14
CA VAL A 33 2.08 3.34 4.59
C VAL A 33 2.72 2.12 5.25
N ALA A 34 3.91 2.31 5.79
CA ALA A 34 4.70 1.25 6.42
C ALA A 34 3.94 0.60 7.59
N SER A 35 3.55 -0.67 7.42
CA SER A 35 2.84 -1.46 8.46
C SER A 35 1.56 -0.78 8.96
N PHE A 36 0.73 -0.29 8.07
CA PHE A 36 -0.42 0.56 8.36
C PHE A 36 -1.32 0.04 9.49
N TYR A 37 -1.97 -1.10 9.32
CA TYR A 37 -2.85 -1.66 10.33
C TYR A 37 -2.16 -2.02 11.66
N PRO A 38 -0.96 -2.63 11.68
CA PRO A 38 -0.18 -2.80 12.89
C PRO A 38 0.10 -1.48 13.64
N ARG A 39 0.40 -0.40 12.92
CA ARG A 39 0.61 0.92 13.53
C ARG A 39 -0.68 1.47 14.13
N LEU A 40 -1.81 1.39 13.43
CA LEU A 40 -3.12 1.75 13.98
C LEU A 40 -3.44 0.97 15.27
N MET A 41 -3.18 -0.34 15.28
CA MET A 41 -3.39 -1.17 16.47
C MET A 41 -2.54 -0.72 17.67
N ILE A 42 -1.28 -0.30 17.43
CA ILE A 42 -0.33 0.02 18.49
C ILE A 42 -0.45 1.49 18.92
N PHE A 43 -0.39 2.42 17.97
CA PHE A 43 -0.24 3.84 18.26
C PHE A 43 -1.58 4.57 18.40
N HIS A 44 -2.66 4.02 17.81
CA HIS A 44 -4.02 4.52 17.96
C HIS A 44 -4.88 3.68 18.92
N ASN A 45 -4.23 2.76 19.65
CA ASN A 45 -4.86 1.91 20.67
C ASN A 45 -6.07 1.10 20.15
N LEU A 46 -5.95 0.60 18.91
CA LEU A 46 -7.00 -0.18 18.23
C LEU A 46 -6.72 -1.69 18.21
N LEU A 47 -5.73 -2.16 18.97
CA LEU A 47 -5.51 -3.59 19.13
C LEU A 47 -6.76 -4.23 19.75
N THR A 48 -7.09 -5.45 19.34
CA THR A 48 -8.25 -6.16 19.87
C THR A 48 -8.24 -6.16 21.40
N ARG A 49 -9.37 -5.77 22.00
CA ARG A 49 -9.56 -5.72 23.48
C ARG A 49 -9.43 -7.09 24.15
N ASN A 50 -9.55 -8.16 23.36
CA ASN A 50 -9.38 -9.53 23.84
C ASN A 50 -7.91 -9.98 23.87
N THR A 51 -6.95 -9.11 23.53
CA THR A 51 -5.53 -9.41 23.62
C THR A 51 -5.07 -9.47 25.07
N LYS A 52 -4.62 -10.66 25.52
CA LYS A 52 -4.12 -10.87 26.89
C LYS A 52 -2.82 -10.10 27.18
N ASN A 53 -1.99 -9.86 26.19
CA ASN A 53 -0.69 -9.21 26.37
C ASN A 53 -0.36 -8.23 25.23
N PRO A 54 -0.90 -7.00 25.25
CA PRO A 54 -0.61 -5.97 24.25
C PRO A 54 0.88 -5.62 24.12
N LYS A 55 1.63 -5.67 25.24
CA LYS A 55 3.06 -5.39 25.23
C LYS A 55 3.85 -6.42 24.40
N LYS A 56 3.40 -7.69 24.40
CA LYS A 56 4.01 -8.72 23.56
C LYS A 56 3.80 -8.44 22.06
N PHE A 57 2.61 -8.00 21.68
CA PHE A 57 2.33 -7.61 20.28
C PHE A 57 3.24 -6.48 19.84
N ARG A 58 3.38 -5.41 20.65
CA ARG A 58 4.31 -4.31 20.38
C ARG A 58 5.75 -4.78 20.22
N LYS A 59 6.25 -5.65 21.09
CA LYS A 59 7.61 -6.21 20.98
C LYS A 59 7.83 -7.01 19.69
N ILE A 60 6.82 -7.76 19.23
CA ILE A 60 6.88 -8.49 17.96
C ILE A 60 6.97 -7.50 16.79
N TYR A 61 6.18 -6.42 16.83
CA TYR A 61 6.23 -5.36 15.84
C TYR A 61 7.61 -4.68 15.80
N GLU A 62 8.10 -4.23 16.94
CA GLU A 62 9.42 -3.58 17.07
C GLU A 62 10.54 -4.49 16.54
N LYS A 63 10.53 -5.77 16.94
CA LYS A 63 11.50 -6.75 16.43
C LYS A 63 11.42 -6.94 14.92
N ARG A 64 10.22 -6.95 14.34
CA ARG A 64 10.06 -7.00 12.88
C ARG A 64 10.68 -5.78 12.20
N ILE A 65 10.46 -4.57 12.76
CA ILE A 65 11.02 -3.34 12.18
C ILE A 65 12.54 -3.36 12.24
N GLU A 66 13.15 -3.75 13.37
CA GLU A 66 14.62 -3.95 13.48
C GLU A 66 15.15 -4.89 12.39
N LEU A 67 14.51 -6.04 12.21
CA LEU A 67 14.92 -7.03 11.21
C LEU A 67 14.71 -6.52 9.76
N LYS A 68 13.68 -5.71 9.53
CA LYS A 68 13.46 -5.07 8.22
C LYS A 68 14.59 -4.10 7.89
N HIS A 69 14.94 -3.22 8.83
CA HIS A 69 16.05 -2.25 8.67
C HIS A 69 17.42 -2.94 8.54
N ALA A 70 17.60 -4.08 9.21
CA ALA A 70 18.80 -4.90 9.07
C ALA A 70 18.87 -5.75 7.77
N GLY A 71 17.90 -5.60 6.86
CA GLY A 71 17.80 -6.36 5.60
C GLY A 71 17.52 -7.87 5.76
N LYS A 72 17.14 -8.32 6.95
CA LYS A 72 16.92 -9.73 7.29
C LYS A 72 15.54 -10.21 6.85
N LYS A 73 15.31 -10.26 5.54
CA LYS A 73 14.01 -10.57 4.93
C LYS A 73 13.40 -11.90 5.40
N LYS A 74 14.20 -12.97 5.52
CA LYS A 74 13.73 -14.30 5.94
C LYS A 74 13.29 -14.32 7.40
N GLU A 75 14.00 -13.62 8.28
CA GLU A 75 13.72 -13.59 9.73
C GLU A 75 12.48 -12.71 10.03
N GLN A 76 12.29 -11.61 9.30
CA GLN A 76 11.15 -10.71 9.52
C GLN A 76 9.82 -11.24 8.93
N ALA A 77 9.86 -12.10 7.92
CA ALA A 77 8.66 -12.56 7.21
C ALA A 77 7.63 -13.27 8.12
N PRO A 78 8.01 -14.22 9.00
CA PRO A 78 7.06 -14.81 9.94
C PRO A 78 6.42 -13.79 10.89
N LEU A 79 7.18 -12.79 11.34
CA LEU A 79 6.67 -11.73 12.21
C LEU A 79 5.65 -10.85 11.47
N LYS A 80 5.88 -10.58 10.18
CA LYS A 80 4.92 -9.86 9.32
C LYS A 80 3.59 -10.60 9.25
N ILE A 81 3.60 -11.93 9.12
CA ILE A 81 2.38 -12.75 9.10
C ILE A 81 1.63 -12.63 10.43
N VAL A 82 2.35 -12.73 11.56
CA VAL A 82 1.74 -12.63 12.89
C VAL A 82 1.06 -11.29 13.10
N ILE A 83 1.76 -10.18 12.84
CA ILE A 83 1.20 -8.84 13.11
C ILE A 83 0.05 -8.47 12.18
N ASN A 84 0.13 -8.84 10.89
CA ASN A 84 -0.96 -8.59 9.94
C ASN A 84 -2.14 -9.56 10.18
N GLY A 85 -1.84 -10.83 10.48
CA GLY A 85 -2.85 -11.84 10.80
C GLY A 85 -3.69 -11.47 12.03
N THR A 86 -3.14 -10.70 12.97
CA THR A 86 -3.88 -10.22 14.14
C THR A 86 -5.11 -9.39 13.75
N PHE A 87 -5.02 -8.58 12.71
CA PHE A 87 -6.18 -7.88 12.17
C PHE A 87 -7.23 -8.85 11.61
N GLY A 88 -6.80 -9.85 10.84
CA GLY A 88 -7.69 -10.86 10.27
C GLY A 88 -8.47 -11.63 11.34
N ILE A 89 -7.76 -12.14 12.35
CA ILE A 89 -8.40 -12.91 13.45
C ILE A 89 -9.31 -12.03 14.34
N SER A 90 -9.10 -10.73 14.38
CA SER A 90 -10.00 -9.82 15.10
C SER A 90 -11.36 -9.64 14.41
N LYS A 91 -11.46 -10.00 13.13
CA LYS A 91 -12.71 -10.02 12.35
C LYS A 91 -13.41 -11.39 12.34
N ASP A 92 -12.70 -12.45 12.69
CA ASP A 92 -13.24 -13.81 12.68
C ASP A 92 -14.06 -14.08 13.95
N ALA A 93 -15.36 -14.33 13.77
CA ALA A 93 -16.29 -14.60 14.87
C ALA A 93 -15.95 -15.86 15.70
N ASN A 94 -15.17 -16.80 15.11
CA ASN A 94 -14.72 -18.00 15.80
C ASN A 94 -13.39 -17.81 16.53
N SER A 95 -12.77 -16.64 16.41
CA SER A 95 -11.50 -16.34 17.05
C SER A 95 -11.67 -15.86 18.48
N LEU A 96 -10.76 -16.31 19.38
CA LEU A 96 -10.67 -15.75 20.74
C LEU A 96 -10.26 -14.26 20.74
N ALA A 97 -9.73 -13.76 19.63
CA ALA A 97 -9.36 -12.36 19.44
C ALA A 97 -10.46 -11.53 18.76
N TYR A 98 -11.67 -12.11 18.57
CA TYR A 98 -12.78 -11.44 17.90
C TYR A 98 -13.14 -10.11 18.56
N ASP A 99 -13.02 -9.02 17.79
CA ASP A 99 -13.35 -7.66 18.22
C ASP A 99 -13.74 -6.81 16.99
N PRO A 100 -14.96 -6.99 16.49
CA PRO A 100 -15.40 -6.32 15.27
C PRO A 100 -15.43 -4.79 15.42
N ARG A 101 -15.60 -4.27 16.65
CA ARG A 101 -15.57 -2.83 16.90
C ARG A 101 -14.19 -2.25 16.55
N ASN A 102 -13.12 -2.78 17.17
CA ASN A 102 -11.78 -2.26 16.91
C ASN A 102 -11.32 -2.58 15.49
N ALA A 103 -11.68 -3.75 14.94
CA ALA A 103 -11.41 -4.08 13.55
C ALA A 103 -12.04 -3.08 12.56
N ASN A 104 -13.28 -2.66 12.80
CA ASN A 104 -13.94 -1.64 11.97
C ASN A 104 -13.32 -0.26 12.18
N LEU A 105 -12.95 0.11 13.40
CA LEU A 105 -12.25 1.36 13.68
C LEU A 105 -10.89 1.45 12.98
N ILE A 106 -10.15 0.34 12.88
CA ILE A 106 -8.91 0.28 12.09
C ILE A 106 -9.18 0.63 10.63
N CYS A 107 -10.21 0.02 10.02
CA CYS A 107 -10.55 0.31 8.62
C CYS A 107 -10.98 1.78 8.44
N ILE A 108 -11.87 2.28 9.28
CA ILE A 108 -12.39 3.64 9.18
C ILE A 108 -11.28 4.68 9.36
N ASN A 109 -10.45 4.53 10.41
CA ASN A 109 -9.34 5.46 10.64
C ASN A 109 -8.33 5.41 9.51
N GLY A 110 -7.98 4.21 9.01
CA GLY A 110 -7.09 4.07 7.86
C GLY A 110 -7.63 4.77 6.61
N GLN A 111 -8.91 4.59 6.31
CA GLN A 111 -9.57 5.25 5.18
C GLN A 111 -9.55 6.78 5.32
N LEU A 112 -9.91 7.30 6.48
CA LEU A 112 -9.91 8.75 6.75
C LEU A 112 -8.50 9.34 6.66
N MET A 113 -7.48 8.65 7.17
CA MET A 113 -6.08 9.09 7.06
C MET A 113 -5.60 9.14 5.62
N LEU A 114 -5.94 8.16 4.79
CA LEU A 114 -5.57 8.19 3.37
C LEU A 114 -6.33 9.26 2.58
N ILE A 115 -7.59 9.53 2.92
CA ILE A 115 -8.35 10.64 2.32
C ILE A 115 -7.69 11.97 2.69
N ASP A 116 -7.36 12.17 3.96
CA ASP A 116 -6.65 13.37 4.42
C ASP A 116 -5.32 13.57 3.68
N LEU A 117 -4.54 12.51 3.46
CA LEU A 117 -3.31 12.59 2.66
C LEU A 117 -3.61 12.99 1.21
N ILE A 118 -4.61 12.39 0.57
CA ILE A 118 -4.99 12.70 -0.80
C ILE A 118 -5.42 14.16 -0.92
N GLU A 119 -6.26 14.67 -0.01
CA GLU A 119 -6.75 16.05 -0.03
C GLU A 119 -5.60 17.07 0.08
N HIS A 120 -4.59 16.78 0.90
CA HIS A 120 -3.41 17.64 1.00
C HIS A 120 -2.50 17.55 -0.23
N LEU A 121 -2.30 16.36 -0.78
CA LEU A 121 -1.52 16.20 -2.02
C LEU A 121 -2.18 16.88 -3.23
N GLU A 122 -3.52 16.95 -3.27
CA GLU A 122 -4.25 17.65 -4.33
C GLU A 122 -4.00 19.18 -4.37
N THR A 123 -3.41 19.74 -3.33
CA THR A 123 -3.03 21.18 -3.32
C THR A 123 -1.77 21.45 -4.14
N ILE A 124 -1.01 20.44 -4.51
CA ILE A 124 0.21 20.56 -5.33
C ILE A 124 -0.18 20.77 -6.80
N ASP A 125 0.37 21.81 -7.41
CA ASP A 125 0.09 22.10 -8.81
C ASP A 125 0.55 20.97 -9.73
N GLY A 126 -0.33 20.55 -10.62
CA GLY A 126 -0.07 19.43 -11.53
C GLY A 126 -0.09 18.04 -10.88
N PHE A 127 -0.48 17.90 -9.62
CA PHE A 127 -0.69 16.61 -8.96
C PHE A 127 -1.78 15.79 -9.67
N GLU A 128 -1.57 14.48 -9.74
CA GLU A 128 -2.52 13.54 -10.31
C GLU A 128 -2.54 12.25 -9.48
N LEU A 129 -3.69 11.92 -8.88
CA LEU A 129 -3.89 10.61 -8.27
C LEU A 129 -4.18 9.57 -9.36
N ILE A 130 -3.35 8.53 -9.46
CA ILE A 130 -3.54 7.43 -10.40
C ILE A 130 -4.33 6.30 -9.75
N GLN A 131 -3.97 5.93 -8.51
CA GLN A 131 -4.62 4.86 -7.77
C GLN A 131 -4.53 5.10 -6.27
N SER A 132 -5.60 4.75 -5.54
CA SER A 132 -5.54 4.50 -4.10
C SER A 132 -5.84 3.03 -3.82
N ASN A 133 -5.11 2.46 -2.90
CA ASN A 133 -5.30 1.10 -2.42
C ASN A 133 -5.21 1.11 -0.89
N THR A 134 -5.70 0.12 -0.23
CA THR A 134 -5.86 -0.05 1.23
C THR A 134 -4.85 0.69 2.12
N ASP A 135 -3.59 0.72 1.73
CA ASP A 135 -2.43 1.20 2.49
C ASP A 135 -1.47 2.09 1.68
N GLY A 136 -1.79 2.39 0.43
CA GLY A 136 -0.91 3.18 -0.41
C GLY A 136 -1.60 3.92 -1.53
N LEU A 137 -0.85 4.83 -2.15
CA LEU A 137 -1.26 5.67 -3.26
C LEU A 137 -0.26 5.52 -4.42
N ILE A 138 -0.75 5.57 -5.63
CA ILE A 138 0.08 5.82 -6.82
C ILE A 138 -0.26 7.22 -7.30
N VAL A 139 0.76 8.06 -7.32
CA VAL A 139 0.63 9.49 -7.65
C VAL A 139 1.57 9.87 -8.79
N SER A 140 1.22 10.90 -9.51
CA SER A 140 2.07 11.49 -10.54
C SER A 140 2.16 12.99 -10.36
N LEU A 141 3.36 13.53 -10.56
CA LEU A 141 3.72 14.94 -10.41
C LEU A 141 4.45 15.44 -11.66
N PRO A 142 4.52 16.75 -11.88
CA PRO A 142 5.50 17.32 -12.83
C PRO A 142 6.90 16.81 -12.51
N ASP A 143 7.72 16.62 -13.55
CA ASP A 143 9.11 16.15 -13.41
C ASP A 143 10.03 17.32 -13.02
N THR A 144 9.82 17.85 -11.81
CA THR A 144 10.61 18.95 -11.22
C THR A 144 10.93 18.66 -9.76
N ASP A 145 12.05 19.17 -9.29
CA ASP A 145 12.49 19.02 -7.91
C ASP A 145 11.50 19.71 -6.96
N GLU A 146 10.95 20.87 -7.35
CA GLU A 146 9.99 21.62 -6.55
C GLU A 146 8.68 20.84 -6.29
N ALA A 147 8.20 20.11 -7.30
CA ALA A 147 6.99 19.28 -7.14
C ALA A 147 7.26 18.11 -6.19
N PHE A 148 8.45 17.53 -6.24
CA PHE A 148 8.86 16.47 -5.32
C PHE A 148 9.01 17.00 -3.88
N GLU A 149 9.68 18.14 -3.70
CA GLU A 149 9.85 18.77 -2.38
C GLU A 149 8.48 19.10 -1.74
N GLN A 150 7.53 19.64 -2.50
CA GLN A 150 6.18 19.90 -2.02
C GLN A 150 5.45 18.60 -1.59
N MET A 151 5.61 17.51 -2.36
CA MET A 151 5.06 16.20 -1.99
C MET A 151 5.70 15.68 -0.70
N ASP A 152 7.03 15.77 -0.58
CA ASP A 152 7.75 15.30 0.60
C ASP A 152 7.34 16.08 1.86
N ASP A 153 7.21 17.40 1.78
CA ASP A 153 6.72 18.25 2.87
C ASP A 153 5.30 17.85 3.31
N VAL A 154 4.37 17.70 2.37
CA VAL A 154 2.99 17.27 2.67
C VAL A 154 2.98 15.88 3.32
N CYS A 155 3.76 14.95 2.80
CA CYS A 155 3.89 13.62 3.34
C CYS A 155 4.50 13.62 4.75
N TYR A 156 5.56 14.40 4.98
CA TYR A 156 6.19 14.55 6.29
C TYR A 156 5.23 15.12 7.33
N GLU A 157 4.50 16.18 7.00
CA GLU A 157 3.49 16.76 7.89
C GLU A 157 2.40 15.74 8.24
N TRP A 158 1.94 14.97 7.26
CA TRP A 158 0.96 13.92 7.47
C TRP A 158 1.50 12.81 8.38
N GLU A 159 2.75 12.37 8.18
CA GLU A 159 3.41 11.39 9.06
C GLU A 159 3.41 11.84 10.52
N GLN A 160 3.73 13.13 10.77
CA GLN A 160 3.75 13.69 12.12
C GLN A 160 2.35 13.74 12.73
N ARG A 161 1.34 14.21 11.98
CA ARG A 161 -0.05 14.27 12.45
C ARG A 161 -0.63 12.89 12.74
N CYS A 162 -0.39 11.92 11.87
CA CYS A 162 -0.98 10.59 11.94
C CYS A 162 -0.14 9.59 12.76
N ASN A 163 1.08 9.94 13.15
CA ASN A 163 2.07 9.01 13.74
C ASN A 163 2.27 7.78 12.87
N MET A 164 2.37 7.99 11.56
CA MET A 164 2.63 6.96 10.55
C MET A 164 4.03 7.13 9.94
N VAL A 165 4.40 6.24 9.05
CA VAL A 165 5.62 6.34 8.23
C VAL A 165 5.27 5.96 6.81
N LEU A 166 5.70 6.77 5.86
CA LEU A 166 5.55 6.51 4.44
C LEU A 166 6.84 5.92 3.86
N GLU A 167 6.68 5.07 2.88
CA GLU A 167 7.76 4.50 2.06
C GLU A 167 7.49 4.92 0.61
N PHE A 168 8.55 5.33 -0.09
CA PHE A 168 8.47 5.86 -1.44
C PHE A 168 9.24 4.96 -2.39
N ASP A 169 8.57 4.48 -3.43
CA ASP A 169 9.20 3.76 -4.52
C ASP A 169 8.89 4.49 -5.83
N GLU A 170 9.94 4.87 -6.58
CA GLU A 170 9.79 5.53 -7.87
C GLU A 170 9.36 4.54 -8.94
N ILE A 171 8.28 4.85 -9.65
CA ILE A 171 7.77 4.07 -10.77
C ILE A 171 8.24 4.71 -12.09
N LYS A 172 8.99 3.94 -12.87
CA LYS A 172 9.44 4.34 -14.19
C LYS A 172 8.33 4.32 -15.23
N SER A 173 7.46 3.32 -15.16
CA SER A 173 6.37 3.16 -16.12
C SER A 173 5.20 2.39 -15.50
N ILE A 174 3.99 2.75 -15.91
CA ILE A 174 2.76 2.14 -15.45
C ILE A 174 1.85 1.77 -16.63
N TRP A 175 1.33 0.56 -16.59
CA TRP A 175 0.26 0.07 -17.47
C TRP A 175 -0.85 -0.47 -16.58
N GLN A 176 -1.95 0.23 -16.54
CA GLN A 176 -3.07 -0.08 -15.65
C GLN A 176 -4.37 -0.16 -16.45
N LYS A 177 -5.00 -1.34 -16.41
CA LYS A 177 -6.37 -1.48 -16.90
C LYS A 177 -7.37 -0.98 -15.84
N ASP A 178 -7.16 -1.36 -14.60
CA ASP A 178 -7.95 -1.00 -13.41
C ASP A 178 -7.13 -1.30 -12.15
N VAL A 179 -7.66 -1.02 -10.95
CA VAL A 179 -7.00 -1.24 -9.64
C VAL A 179 -6.60 -2.70 -9.34
N ASN A 180 -7.10 -3.66 -10.10
CA ASN A 180 -6.81 -5.08 -9.92
C ASN A 180 -6.03 -5.70 -11.08
N ASN A 181 -5.77 -4.92 -12.13
CA ASN A 181 -5.09 -5.37 -13.34
C ASN A 181 -4.08 -4.31 -13.79
N TYR A 182 -2.81 -4.48 -13.40
CA TYR A 182 -1.74 -3.53 -13.70
C TYR A 182 -0.36 -4.18 -13.76
N VAL A 183 0.57 -3.48 -14.40
CA VAL A 183 2.02 -3.71 -14.35
C VAL A 183 2.68 -2.38 -14.04
N PHE A 184 3.46 -2.33 -12.95
CA PHE A 184 4.34 -1.21 -12.59
C PHE A 184 5.78 -1.65 -12.78
N LEU A 185 6.58 -0.84 -13.44
CA LEU A 185 8.02 -1.01 -13.56
C LEU A 185 8.69 0.07 -12.71
N PHE A 186 9.39 -0.35 -11.66
CA PHE A 186 10.12 0.55 -10.77
C PHE A 186 11.47 0.98 -11.35
N SER A 187 12.01 2.10 -10.87
CA SER A 187 13.30 2.61 -11.28
C SER A 187 14.46 1.66 -10.93
N ASP A 188 14.31 0.80 -9.93
CA ASP A 188 15.27 -0.26 -9.57
C ASP A 188 15.22 -1.50 -10.50
N GLY A 189 14.35 -1.50 -11.49
CA GLY A 189 14.17 -2.57 -12.47
C GLY A 189 13.23 -3.69 -12.02
N LYS A 190 12.67 -3.62 -10.80
CA LYS A 190 11.63 -4.55 -10.37
C LYS A 190 10.31 -4.23 -11.04
N ALA A 191 9.45 -5.24 -11.16
CA ALA A 191 8.07 -5.06 -11.62
C ALA A 191 7.10 -5.57 -10.57
N GLU A 192 6.08 -4.76 -10.28
CA GLU A 192 4.90 -5.21 -9.55
C GLU A 192 3.78 -5.52 -10.53
N ARG A 193 3.12 -6.66 -10.34
CA ARG A 193 2.15 -7.18 -11.29
C ARG A 193 0.93 -7.72 -10.56
N LYS A 194 -0.26 -7.27 -10.96
CA LYS A 194 -1.53 -7.73 -10.43
C LYS A 194 -2.50 -8.02 -11.58
N GLY A 195 -3.22 -9.11 -11.49
CA GLY A 195 -4.20 -9.54 -12.50
C GLY A 195 -3.89 -10.91 -13.09
N THR A 196 -4.92 -11.62 -13.53
CA THR A 196 -4.85 -13.03 -13.95
C THR A 196 -3.79 -13.29 -15.02
N TYR A 197 -3.66 -12.40 -16.01
CA TYR A 197 -2.76 -12.58 -17.14
C TYR A 197 -1.37 -11.96 -16.97
N VAL A 198 -1.12 -11.29 -15.85
CA VAL A 198 0.18 -10.60 -15.61
C VAL A 198 0.83 -10.99 -14.28
N LYS A 199 0.08 -11.54 -13.31
CA LYS A 199 0.61 -11.95 -12.00
C LYS A 199 1.78 -12.95 -12.12
N GLU A 200 2.66 -12.95 -11.14
CA GLU A 200 3.61 -14.04 -10.99
C GLU A 200 2.86 -15.31 -10.56
N LEU A 201 3.09 -16.40 -11.29
CA LEU A 201 2.45 -17.67 -10.97
C LEU A 201 3.25 -18.40 -9.90
N SER A 202 2.55 -18.90 -8.90
CA SER A 202 3.11 -19.81 -7.89
C SER A 202 3.08 -21.25 -8.42
N PRO A 203 3.86 -22.18 -7.82
CA PRO A 203 3.79 -23.60 -8.17
C PRO A 203 2.41 -24.26 -7.99
N LEU A 204 1.50 -23.57 -7.30
CA LEU A 204 0.11 -24.04 -7.06
C LEU A 204 -0.89 -23.47 -8.07
N ASP A 205 -0.47 -22.55 -8.93
CA ASP A 205 -1.34 -22.04 -10.01
C ASP A 205 -1.38 -23.08 -11.16
N TYR A 206 -2.59 -23.29 -11.69
CA TYR A 206 -2.81 -24.21 -12.83
C TYR A 206 -2.68 -23.51 -14.20
N ASP A 207 -2.42 -22.20 -14.20
CA ASP A 207 -2.27 -21.40 -15.42
C ASP A 207 -0.94 -21.71 -16.12
N LEU A 208 -0.88 -21.48 -17.43
CA LEU A 208 0.33 -21.67 -18.23
C LEU A 208 1.29 -20.48 -18.03
N PRO A 209 2.47 -20.67 -17.41
CA PRO A 209 3.41 -19.57 -17.13
C PRO A 209 3.84 -18.78 -18.36
N ILE A 210 3.86 -19.44 -19.53
CA ILE A 210 4.25 -18.81 -20.80
C ILE A 210 3.30 -17.70 -21.22
N VAL A 211 2.00 -17.82 -20.88
CA VAL A 211 0.99 -16.80 -21.22
C VAL A 211 1.28 -15.51 -20.46
N ASN A 212 1.42 -15.60 -19.13
CA ASN A 212 1.70 -14.44 -18.29
C ASN A 212 3.03 -13.78 -18.68
N LYS A 213 4.06 -14.59 -18.96
CA LYS A 213 5.36 -14.09 -19.41
C LYS A 213 5.25 -13.33 -20.74
N ALA A 214 4.61 -13.93 -21.74
CA ALA A 214 4.45 -13.31 -23.06
C ALA A 214 3.63 -12.01 -23.00
N VAL A 215 2.56 -11.98 -22.19
CA VAL A 215 1.75 -10.77 -21.99
C VAL A 215 2.56 -9.66 -21.34
N VAL A 216 3.32 -9.96 -20.29
CA VAL A 216 4.16 -8.97 -19.61
C VAL A 216 5.27 -8.47 -20.51
N ASP A 217 5.98 -9.37 -21.22
CA ASP A 217 7.02 -8.99 -22.20
C ASP A 217 6.44 -8.07 -23.29
N ARG A 218 5.24 -8.38 -23.78
CA ARG A 218 4.54 -7.54 -24.77
C ARG A 218 4.18 -6.16 -24.22
N ILE A 219 3.77 -6.08 -22.96
CA ILE A 219 3.40 -4.80 -22.30
C ILE A 219 4.64 -3.91 -22.12
N ILE A 220 5.75 -4.48 -21.63
CA ILE A 220 6.94 -3.72 -21.24
C ILE A 220 7.76 -3.29 -22.46
N HIS A 221 7.81 -4.07 -23.54
CA HIS A 221 8.69 -3.86 -24.68
C HIS A 221 7.99 -3.31 -25.95
N ASN A 222 6.71 -2.92 -25.86
CA ASN A 222 5.94 -2.26 -26.91
C ASN A 222 5.30 -0.96 -26.44
#